data_2d2316aa1d87a71c08fb47560c1ee863
#
_entry.id   2d2316aa1d87a71c08fb47560c1ee863
#
_cell.length_a   1.000
_cell.length_b   1.000
_cell.length_c   1.000
_cell.angle_alpha   90.00
_cell.angle_beta   90.00
_cell.angle_gamma   90.00
#
_symmetry.space_group_name_H-M   'P 1'
#
loop_
_entity.id
_entity.type
_entity.pdbx_description
1 polymer ?
#
loop_
_entity_poly.entity_id
_entity_poly.type
_entity_poly.pdbx_seq_one_letter_code
_entity_poly.pdbx_strand_id
1 'polypeptide(L)'
;MTPDPQTKIAVTSRSFSRHTELRRELLTRYPNTTFNDAGISLRGDALITFLKGHEKAITALEPLDAALFDAVPELRVVGKYGVGLDMIDIDAMQERGVKLGWTAGVNRRAVAELVLAFALTLIRRLPESLSLVKAGGWQQVTGRQLTGRRVGIIGLGNVGKDLAGLLQAFDCRILAHDIREDKAFCARAGITMVGLEHILAESEVLTIHLPLDQSTGFFVDVVVSKQPPG
;
A
#
# COMPACT_ATOMS: atom_id res chain seq x y z
N MET A 1 -17.20 -18.83 14.73
CA MET A 1 -16.43 -19.22 15.92
C MET A 1 -16.38 -18.04 16.86
N THR A 2 -16.83 -18.23 18.08
CA THR A 2 -16.71 -17.22 19.15
C THR A 2 -15.23 -17.06 19.50
N PRO A 3 -14.70 -15.83 19.64
CA PRO A 3 -13.33 -15.62 20.09
C PRO A 3 -13.11 -16.26 21.47
N ASP A 4 -12.00 -16.97 21.64
CA ASP A 4 -11.58 -17.42 22.96
C ASP A 4 -10.89 -16.26 23.70
N PRO A 5 -11.45 -15.81 24.84
CA PRO A 5 -10.89 -14.68 25.60
C PRO A 5 -9.49 -14.96 26.18
N GLN A 6 -9.11 -16.22 26.32
CA GLN A 6 -7.80 -16.61 26.84
C GLN A 6 -6.70 -16.52 25.78
N THR A 7 -7.04 -16.44 24.49
CA THR A 7 -6.06 -16.32 23.41
C THR A 7 -5.18 -15.09 23.60
N LYS A 8 -3.87 -15.29 23.60
CA LYS A 8 -2.88 -14.21 23.67
C LYS A 8 -2.59 -13.65 22.28
N ILE A 9 -2.74 -12.34 22.11
CA ILE A 9 -2.49 -11.65 20.85
C ILE A 9 -1.37 -10.62 21.03
N ALA A 10 -0.41 -10.62 20.11
CA ALA A 10 0.60 -9.56 20.00
C ALA A 10 0.23 -8.60 18.86
N VAL A 11 0.24 -7.31 19.11
CA VAL A 11 0.12 -6.27 18.07
C VAL A 11 1.46 -5.59 17.90
N THR A 12 2.20 -5.98 16.87
CA THR A 12 3.54 -5.44 16.59
C THR A 12 3.48 -4.08 15.89
N SER A 13 2.41 -3.86 15.11
CA SER A 13 2.17 -2.63 14.34
C SER A 13 2.07 -1.40 15.24
N ARG A 14 2.96 -0.43 15.02
CA ARG A 14 2.97 0.86 15.72
C ARG A 14 1.70 1.68 15.49
N SER A 15 1.24 1.74 14.24
CA SER A 15 0.06 2.52 13.86
C SER A 15 -1.22 1.91 14.41
N PHE A 16 -1.36 0.58 14.37
CA PHE A 16 -2.48 -0.09 15.01
C PHE A 16 -2.46 0.13 16.53
N SER A 17 -1.29 -0.06 17.18
CA SER A 17 -1.14 0.09 18.63
C SER A 17 -1.49 1.49 19.14
N ARG A 18 -1.34 2.52 18.30
CA ARG A 18 -1.72 3.92 18.64
C ARG A 18 -3.17 4.27 18.32
N HIS A 19 -3.87 3.43 17.55
CA HIS A 19 -5.22 3.74 17.08
C HIS A 19 -6.26 3.37 18.14
N THR A 20 -6.84 4.36 18.80
CA THR A 20 -7.75 4.20 19.94
C THR A 20 -8.93 3.24 19.64
N GLU A 21 -9.60 3.42 18.50
CA GLU A 21 -10.77 2.62 18.14
C GLU A 21 -10.40 1.15 17.85
N LEU A 22 -9.30 0.92 17.10
CA LEU A 22 -8.86 -0.45 16.80
C LEU A 22 -8.43 -1.18 18.07
N ARG A 23 -7.74 -0.51 18.99
CA ARG A 23 -7.39 -1.06 20.31
C ARG A 23 -8.64 -1.46 21.08
N ARG A 24 -9.61 -0.55 21.18
CA ARG A 24 -10.87 -0.77 21.90
C ARG A 24 -11.62 -1.97 21.31
N GLU A 25 -11.76 -2.02 19.99
CA GLU A 25 -12.45 -3.12 19.31
C GLU A 25 -11.74 -4.46 19.52
N LEU A 26 -10.41 -4.49 19.41
CA LEU A 26 -9.63 -5.70 19.62
C LEU A 26 -9.75 -6.21 21.06
N LEU A 27 -9.61 -5.34 22.06
CA LEU A 27 -9.71 -5.68 23.49
C LEU A 27 -11.11 -6.20 23.88
N THR A 28 -12.15 -5.73 23.23
CA THR A 28 -13.53 -6.23 23.45
C THR A 28 -13.64 -7.72 23.08
N ARG A 29 -12.87 -8.18 22.09
CA ARG A 29 -12.90 -9.57 21.60
C ARG A 29 -11.80 -10.42 22.21
N TYR A 30 -10.64 -9.83 22.47
CA TYR A 30 -9.42 -10.47 22.92
C TYR A 30 -8.76 -9.62 24.02
N PRO A 31 -9.19 -9.76 25.27
CA PRO A 31 -8.69 -8.96 26.40
C PRO A 31 -7.19 -9.19 26.67
N ASN A 32 -6.66 -10.40 26.35
CA ASN A 32 -5.24 -10.74 26.54
C ASN A 32 -4.40 -10.28 25.33
N THR A 33 -4.44 -8.98 25.02
CA THR A 33 -3.69 -8.40 23.91
C THR A 33 -2.53 -7.53 24.41
N THR A 34 -1.33 -7.80 23.90
CA THR A 34 -0.12 -7.00 24.12
C THR A 34 0.08 -6.07 22.93
N PHE A 35 0.18 -4.77 23.18
CA PHE A 35 0.42 -3.76 22.14
C PHE A 35 1.86 -3.26 22.16
N ASN A 36 2.35 -2.83 21.01
CA ASN A 36 3.63 -2.15 20.88
C ASN A 36 3.50 -0.68 21.35
N ASP A 37 3.26 -0.51 22.64
CA ASP A 37 3.04 0.80 23.27
C ASP A 37 4.31 1.68 23.25
N ALA A 38 5.49 1.07 23.25
CA ALA A 38 6.77 1.77 23.08
C ALA A 38 6.89 2.41 21.68
N GLY A 39 6.10 1.97 20.70
CA GLY A 39 6.10 2.50 19.35
C GLY A 39 7.41 2.31 18.59
N ILE A 40 8.18 1.30 18.95
CA ILE A 40 9.47 0.96 18.32
C ILE A 40 9.30 0.13 17.06
N SER A 41 10.28 0.18 16.16
CA SER A 41 10.35 -0.71 15.00
C SER A 41 10.90 -2.07 15.44
N LEU A 42 10.01 -3.07 15.56
CA LEU A 42 10.37 -4.42 15.97
C LEU A 42 10.98 -5.18 14.80
N ARG A 43 12.19 -5.73 14.99
CA ARG A 43 12.90 -6.57 14.01
C ARG A 43 13.80 -7.58 14.74
N GLY A 44 14.13 -8.72 14.07
CA GLY A 44 15.04 -9.74 14.60
C GLY A 44 14.66 -10.18 16.03
N ASP A 45 15.63 -10.26 16.92
CA ASP A 45 15.45 -10.73 18.30
C ASP A 45 14.41 -9.94 19.10
N ALA A 46 14.28 -8.64 18.85
CA ALA A 46 13.28 -7.81 19.51
C ALA A 46 11.85 -8.19 19.08
N LEU A 47 11.66 -8.52 17.81
CA LEU A 47 10.38 -9.00 17.28
C LEU A 47 10.06 -10.40 17.82
N ILE A 48 11.03 -11.30 17.81
CA ILE A 48 10.90 -12.65 18.36
C ILE A 48 10.51 -12.58 19.84
N THR A 49 11.22 -11.77 20.62
CA THR A 49 10.95 -11.60 22.06
C THR A 49 9.54 -11.07 22.30
N PHE A 50 9.08 -10.13 21.48
CA PHE A 50 7.74 -9.57 21.59
C PHE A 50 6.64 -10.58 21.23
N LEU A 51 6.90 -11.48 20.29
CA LEU A 51 5.93 -12.48 19.82
C LEU A 51 5.89 -13.74 20.71
N LYS A 52 6.95 -14.03 21.48
CA LYS A 52 6.99 -15.21 22.35
C LYS A 52 5.79 -15.31 23.28
N GLY A 53 5.20 -16.49 23.37
CA GLY A 53 4.04 -16.78 24.21
C GLY A 53 2.71 -16.25 23.67
N HIS A 54 2.66 -15.76 22.43
CA HIS A 54 1.44 -15.31 21.77
C HIS A 54 1.03 -16.28 20.65
N GLU A 55 -0.24 -16.63 20.61
CA GLU A 55 -0.79 -17.54 19.60
C GLU A 55 -1.17 -16.83 18.30
N LYS A 56 -1.47 -15.55 18.37
CA LYS A 56 -1.84 -14.71 17.23
C LYS A 56 -1.05 -13.41 17.24
N ALA A 57 -0.78 -12.90 16.06
CA ALA A 57 -0.14 -11.59 15.90
C ALA A 57 -0.90 -10.72 14.92
N ILE A 58 -0.92 -9.40 15.14
CA ILE A 58 -1.29 -8.39 14.16
C ILE A 58 -0.02 -7.63 13.77
N THR A 59 0.39 -7.76 12.51
CA THR A 59 1.65 -7.22 11.99
C THR A 59 1.41 -6.23 10.86
N ALA A 60 2.36 -5.32 10.60
CA ALA A 60 2.31 -4.37 9.49
C ALA A 60 3.56 -4.48 8.60
N LEU A 61 4.65 -3.86 9.00
CA LEU A 61 5.91 -3.78 8.23
C LEU A 61 7.04 -4.61 8.86
N GLU A 62 6.72 -5.42 9.85
CA GLU A 62 7.66 -6.28 10.52
C GLU A 62 7.98 -7.50 9.64
N PRO A 63 9.28 -7.83 9.44
CA PRO A 63 9.67 -8.99 8.64
C PRO A 63 9.38 -10.29 9.40
N LEU A 64 8.64 -11.19 8.75
CA LEU A 64 8.30 -12.50 9.26
C LEU A 64 8.93 -13.56 8.35
N ASP A 65 10.14 -13.97 8.68
CA ASP A 65 10.93 -14.97 7.95
C ASP A 65 10.86 -16.35 8.60
N ALA A 66 11.48 -17.35 7.95
CA ALA A 66 11.54 -18.71 8.44
C ALA A 66 12.14 -18.82 9.85
N ALA A 67 13.23 -18.07 10.12
CA ALA A 67 13.91 -18.09 11.41
C ALA A 67 13.00 -17.57 12.55
N LEU A 68 12.21 -16.55 12.26
CA LEU A 68 11.22 -16.05 13.22
C LEU A 68 10.15 -17.11 13.51
N PHE A 69 9.57 -17.74 12.50
CA PHE A 69 8.56 -18.78 12.72
C PHE A 69 9.10 -19.98 13.50
N ASP A 70 10.37 -20.34 13.31
CA ASP A 70 11.04 -21.39 14.10
C ASP A 70 11.22 -20.97 15.56
N ALA A 71 11.46 -19.70 15.83
CA ALA A 71 11.70 -19.16 17.17
C ALA A 71 10.41 -18.94 17.99
N VAL A 72 9.24 -18.90 17.32
CA VAL A 72 7.92 -18.70 17.95
C VAL A 72 6.91 -19.79 17.53
N PRO A 73 7.14 -21.06 17.86
CA PRO A 73 6.33 -22.18 17.39
C PRO A 73 4.88 -22.17 17.90
N GLU A 74 4.57 -21.37 18.91
CA GLU A 74 3.22 -21.16 19.42
C GLU A 74 2.35 -20.25 18.53
N LEU A 75 2.96 -19.49 17.61
CA LEU A 75 2.23 -18.60 16.72
C LEU A 75 1.42 -19.40 15.68
N ARG A 76 0.12 -19.21 15.66
CA ARG A 76 -0.84 -19.95 14.82
C ARG A 76 -1.50 -19.08 13.74
N VAL A 77 -1.60 -17.78 13.98
CA VAL A 77 -2.30 -16.86 13.08
C VAL A 77 -1.57 -15.52 13.01
N VAL A 78 -1.35 -15.05 11.80
CA VAL A 78 -0.87 -13.70 11.53
C VAL A 78 -1.98 -12.92 10.85
N GLY A 79 -2.46 -11.86 11.47
CA GLY A 79 -3.34 -10.87 10.87
C GLY A 79 -2.52 -9.74 10.26
N LYS A 80 -2.64 -9.53 8.95
CA LYS A 80 -1.91 -8.46 8.25
C LYS A 80 -2.67 -7.14 8.34
N TYR A 81 -2.11 -6.17 9.04
CA TYR A 81 -2.58 -4.79 9.04
C TYR A 81 -1.92 -4.02 7.89
N GLY A 82 -2.54 -4.09 6.73
CA GLY A 82 -2.04 -3.59 5.45
C GLY A 82 -2.26 -4.60 4.32
N VAL A 83 -1.84 -4.27 3.10
CA VAL A 83 -2.10 -5.09 1.91
C VAL A 83 -0.84 -5.70 1.28
N GLY A 84 0.33 -5.12 1.45
CA GLY A 84 1.60 -5.70 0.97
C GLY A 84 1.98 -6.92 1.79
N LEU A 85 2.42 -7.98 1.13
CA LEU A 85 2.86 -9.24 1.76
C LEU A 85 4.37 -9.45 1.63
N ASP A 86 5.09 -8.50 1.07
CA ASP A 86 6.54 -8.50 0.83
C ASP A 86 7.40 -8.70 2.09
N MET A 87 6.83 -8.40 3.27
CA MET A 87 7.49 -8.61 4.57
C MET A 87 7.24 -10.01 5.17
N ILE A 88 6.47 -10.88 4.53
CA ILE A 88 6.11 -12.19 5.07
C ILE A 88 6.61 -13.28 4.12
N ASP A 89 7.43 -14.17 4.63
CA ASP A 89 7.78 -15.42 3.95
C ASP A 89 6.56 -16.36 4.01
N ILE A 90 5.76 -16.29 2.96
CA ILE A 90 4.49 -17.03 2.87
C ILE A 90 4.71 -18.53 2.85
N ASP A 91 5.76 -19.00 2.18
CA ASP A 91 6.07 -20.42 2.07
C ASP A 91 6.49 -20.97 3.44
N ALA A 92 7.42 -20.31 4.11
CA ALA A 92 7.84 -20.65 5.46
C ALA A 92 6.69 -20.64 6.47
N MET A 93 5.78 -19.67 6.33
CA MET A 93 4.58 -19.58 7.16
C MET A 93 3.64 -20.78 6.96
N GLN A 94 3.40 -21.16 5.69
CA GLN A 94 2.52 -22.29 5.32
C GLN A 94 3.10 -23.63 5.78
N GLU A 95 4.41 -23.86 5.57
CA GLU A 95 5.11 -25.07 6.01
C GLU A 95 4.96 -25.33 7.51
N ARG A 96 4.85 -24.27 8.32
CA ARG A 96 4.68 -24.35 9.78
C ARG A 96 3.22 -24.29 10.22
N GLY A 97 2.29 -24.33 9.27
CA GLY A 97 0.84 -24.35 9.53
C GLY A 97 0.29 -23.05 10.11
N VAL A 98 1.03 -21.94 10.02
CA VAL A 98 0.56 -20.61 10.45
C VAL A 98 -0.42 -20.06 9.41
N LYS A 99 -1.56 -19.55 9.86
CA LYS A 99 -2.62 -19.04 8.98
C LYS A 99 -2.49 -17.52 8.80
N LEU A 100 -2.68 -17.05 7.57
CA LEU A 100 -2.72 -15.62 7.24
C LEU A 100 -4.17 -15.10 7.22
N GLY A 101 -4.44 -14.10 8.05
CA GLY A 101 -5.63 -13.25 7.95
C GLY A 101 -5.31 -12.00 7.15
N TRP A 102 -5.80 -11.95 5.90
CA TRP A 102 -5.49 -10.86 4.98
C TRP A 102 -6.63 -10.64 3.99
N THR A 103 -6.80 -9.41 3.56
CA THR A 103 -7.78 -9.04 2.53
C THR A 103 -7.17 -8.04 1.55
N ALA A 104 -7.18 -8.42 0.27
CA ALA A 104 -6.65 -7.57 -0.79
C ALA A 104 -7.48 -6.29 -0.97
N GLY A 105 -6.82 -5.17 -1.26
CA GLY A 105 -7.45 -3.95 -1.72
C GLY A 105 -8.32 -3.20 -0.70
N VAL A 106 -8.25 -3.53 0.59
CA VAL A 106 -9.02 -2.83 1.65
C VAL A 106 -8.70 -1.34 1.72
N ASN A 107 -7.48 -0.95 1.35
CA ASN A 107 -7.01 0.44 1.35
C ASN A 107 -7.04 1.10 -0.04
N ARG A 108 -7.61 0.44 -1.07
CA ARG A 108 -7.54 0.93 -2.46
C ARG A 108 -8.00 2.37 -2.62
N ARG A 109 -9.11 2.74 -1.94
CA ARG A 109 -9.66 4.11 -1.99
C ARG A 109 -8.68 5.13 -1.39
N ALA A 110 -8.15 4.86 -0.21
CA ALA A 110 -7.20 5.76 0.46
C ALA A 110 -5.94 5.97 -0.39
N VAL A 111 -5.41 4.91 -1.04
CA VAL A 111 -4.26 5.03 -1.93
C VAL A 111 -4.61 5.79 -3.20
N ALA A 112 -5.76 5.52 -3.83
CA ALA A 112 -6.20 6.22 -5.04
C ALA A 112 -6.38 7.73 -4.80
N GLU A 113 -6.97 8.12 -3.67
CA GLU A 113 -7.09 9.52 -3.25
C GLU A 113 -5.72 10.19 -3.03
N LEU A 114 -4.78 9.48 -2.41
CA LEU A 114 -3.42 9.98 -2.21
C LEU A 114 -2.69 10.20 -3.54
N VAL A 115 -2.85 9.29 -4.50
CA VAL A 115 -2.29 9.45 -5.86
C VAL A 115 -2.88 10.67 -6.55
N LEU A 116 -4.18 10.86 -6.46
CA LEU A 116 -4.85 12.04 -7.02
C LEU A 116 -4.35 13.34 -6.37
N ALA A 117 -4.17 13.34 -5.05
CA ALA A 117 -3.61 14.47 -4.32
C ALA A 117 -2.18 14.80 -4.78
N PHE A 118 -1.32 13.80 -4.96
CA PHE A 118 0.03 13.99 -5.49
C PHE A 118 0.02 14.50 -6.94
N ALA A 119 -0.80 13.92 -7.82
CA ALA A 119 -0.93 14.38 -9.19
C ALA A 119 -1.33 15.86 -9.24
N LEU A 120 -2.36 16.27 -8.52
CA LEU A 120 -2.79 17.67 -8.42
C LEU A 120 -1.69 18.56 -7.81
N THR A 121 -1.03 18.11 -6.75
CA THR A 121 0.05 18.87 -6.10
C THR A 121 1.19 19.17 -7.07
N LEU A 122 1.61 18.17 -7.85
CA LEU A 122 2.72 18.32 -8.80
C LEU A 122 2.36 19.20 -9.99
N ILE A 123 1.24 18.91 -10.68
CA ILE A 123 0.87 19.68 -11.89
C ILE A 123 0.43 21.10 -11.59
N ARG A 124 -0.08 21.38 -10.37
CA ARG A 124 -0.40 22.73 -9.90
C ARG A 124 0.78 23.44 -9.26
N ARG A 125 1.95 22.78 -9.14
CA ARG A 125 3.17 23.33 -8.54
C ARG A 125 2.94 23.88 -7.12
N LEU A 126 2.11 23.15 -6.32
CA LEU A 126 1.74 23.60 -4.97
C LEU A 126 2.93 23.76 -4.02
N PRO A 127 3.99 22.89 -4.04
CA PRO A 127 5.16 23.09 -3.17
C PRO A 127 5.87 24.41 -3.39
N GLU A 128 6.01 24.83 -4.65
CA GLU A 128 6.64 26.11 -4.99
C GLU A 128 5.78 27.30 -4.53
N SER A 129 4.49 27.26 -4.83
CA SER A 129 3.55 28.29 -4.37
C SER A 129 3.55 28.43 -2.86
N LEU A 130 3.53 27.29 -2.14
CA LEU A 130 3.57 27.27 -0.70
C LEU A 130 4.88 27.85 -0.14
N SER A 131 6.02 27.52 -0.77
CA SER A 131 7.32 28.03 -0.35
C SER A 131 7.42 29.55 -0.53
N LEU A 132 6.91 30.09 -1.64
CA LEU A 132 6.86 31.53 -1.87
C LEU A 132 6.01 32.24 -0.83
N VAL A 133 4.82 31.75 -0.53
CA VAL A 133 3.94 32.35 0.48
C VAL A 133 4.57 32.31 1.87
N LYS A 134 5.18 31.17 2.24
CA LYS A 134 5.90 31.06 3.53
C LYS A 134 7.08 32.02 3.65
N ALA A 135 7.72 32.38 2.55
CA ALA A 135 8.78 33.38 2.50
C ALA A 135 8.26 34.83 2.48
N GLY A 136 6.96 35.04 2.61
CA GLY A 136 6.35 36.39 2.57
C GLY A 136 6.14 36.92 1.16
N GLY A 137 6.38 36.11 0.12
CA GLY A 137 6.18 36.52 -1.28
C GLY A 137 4.74 36.27 -1.73
N TRP A 138 4.30 37.08 -2.70
CA TRP A 138 3.03 36.92 -3.40
C TRP A 138 3.27 36.93 -4.89
N GLN A 139 3.45 35.75 -5.46
CA GLN A 139 3.69 35.57 -6.89
C GLN A 139 2.81 34.44 -7.43
N GLN A 140 2.20 34.67 -8.58
CA GLN A 140 1.43 33.63 -9.24
C GLN A 140 2.38 32.58 -9.84
N VAL A 141 2.20 31.32 -9.39
CA VAL A 141 2.88 30.16 -9.97
C VAL A 141 1.94 29.49 -10.97
N THR A 142 2.33 29.52 -12.25
CA THR A 142 1.52 28.90 -13.31
C THR A 142 1.63 27.39 -13.26
N GLY A 143 0.53 26.71 -12.97
CA GLY A 143 0.38 25.26 -13.05
C GLY A 143 -0.49 24.82 -14.23
N ARG A 144 -0.74 23.52 -14.32
CA ARG A 144 -1.60 22.92 -15.35
C ARG A 144 -2.84 22.29 -14.70
N GLN A 145 -3.90 22.07 -15.48
CA GLN A 145 -5.09 21.34 -15.03
C GLN A 145 -4.89 19.83 -15.24
N LEU A 146 -5.50 19.01 -14.39
CA LEU A 146 -5.56 17.56 -14.58
C LEU A 146 -6.61 17.18 -15.62
N THR A 147 -7.67 17.97 -15.74
CA THR A 147 -8.79 17.74 -16.68
C THR A 147 -8.29 17.51 -18.11
N GLY A 148 -8.77 16.43 -18.72
CA GLY A 148 -8.48 16.06 -20.10
C GLY A 148 -7.09 15.47 -20.34
N ARG A 149 -6.25 15.32 -19.30
CA ARG A 149 -4.89 14.80 -19.43
C ARG A 149 -4.84 13.31 -19.69
N ARG A 150 -3.75 12.88 -20.35
CA ARG A 150 -3.42 11.46 -20.47
C ARG A 150 -2.74 10.99 -19.20
N VAL A 151 -3.44 10.12 -18.45
CA VAL A 151 -2.93 9.51 -17.22
C VAL A 151 -2.60 8.06 -17.48
N GLY A 152 -1.34 7.70 -17.30
CA GLY A 152 -0.84 6.33 -17.40
C GLY A 152 -0.91 5.61 -16.05
N ILE A 153 -1.50 4.42 -16.02
CA ILE A 153 -1.59 3.56 -14.84
C ILE A 153 -0.86 2.26 -15.14
N ILE A 154 0.26 2.02 -14.47
CA ILE A 154 0.99 0.75 -14.53
C ILE A 154 0.56 -0.10 -13.34
N GLY A 155 -0.11 -1.22 -13.61
CA GLY A 155 -0.79 -2.04 -12.60
C GLY A 155 -2.27 -1.66 -12.46
N LEU A 156 -3.14 -2.33 -13.22
CA LEU A 156 -4.60 -2.12 -13.20
C LEU A 156 -5.30 -3.08 -12.22
N GLY A 157 -4.69 -3.26 -11.03
CA GLY A 157 -5.25 -4.01 -9.91
C GLY A 157 -6.29 -3.22 -9.11
N ASN A 158 -6.45 -3.55 -7.82
CA ASN A 158 -7.46 -2.91 -6.96
C ASN A 158 -7.31 -1.39 -6.88
N VAL A 159 -6.08 -0.88 -6.72
CA VAL A 159 -5.81 0.56 -6.63
C VAL A 159 -5.96 1.23 -8.00
N GLY A 160 -5.35 0.67 -9.05
CA GLY A 160 -5.44 1.23 -10.40
C GLY A 160 -6.87 1.35 -10.90
N LYS A 161 -7.71 0.34 -10.64
CA LYS A 161 -9.15 0.37 -10.99
C LYS A 161 -9.93 1.43 -10.21
N ASP A 162 -9.64 1.59 -8.93
CA ASP A 162 -10.30 2.60 -8.11
C ASP A 162 -9.89 4.02 -8.50
N LEU A 163 -8.59 4.22 -8.77
CA LEU A 163 -8.05 5.48 -9.29
C LEU A 163 -8.65 5.84 -10.64
N ALA A 164 -8.77 4.88 -11.56
CA ALA A 164 -9.41 5.10 -12.86
C ALA A 164 -10.82 5.67 -12.70
N GLY A 165 -11.61 5.14 -11.75
CA GLY A 165 -12.93 5.69 -11.43
C GLY A 165 -12.90 7.14 -10.93
N LEU A 166 -11.90 7.52 -10.12
CA LEU A 166 -11.73 8.91 -9.67
C LEU A 166 -11.31 9.84 -10.82
N LEU A 167 -10.43 9.38 -11.70
CA LEU A 167 -9.93 10.16 -12.82
C LEU A 167 -11.00 10.47 -13.90
N GLN A 168 -12.06 9.65 -13.96
CA GLN A 168 -13.21 9.94 -14.85
C GLN A 168 -13.88 11.28 -14.51
N ALA A 169 -13.95 11.66 -13.24
CA ALA A 169 -14.51 12.94 -12.82
C ALA A 169 -13.69 14.16 -13.29
N PHE A 170 -12.47 13.92 -13.78
CA PHE A 170 -11.58 14.93 -14.39
C PHE A 170 -11.52 14.81 -15.92
N ASP A 171 -12.38 14.02 -16.54
CA ASP A 171 -12.37 13.74 -17.98
C ASP A 171 -10.99 13.29 -18.50
N CYS A 172 -10.20 12.62 -17.66
CA CYS A 172 -8.87 12.14 -18.04
C CYS A 172 -8.96 11.03 -19.09
N ARG A 173 -8.01 11.01 -20.01
CA ARG A 173 -7.78 9.90 -20.93
C ARG A 173 -6.88 8.88 -20.22
N ILE A 174 -7.41 7.69 -19.92
CA ILE A 174 -6.70 6.70 -19.11
C ILE A 174 -6.04 5.68 -20.02
N LEU A 175 -4.71 5.61 -19.95
CA LEU A 175 -3.87 4.57 -20.52
C LEU A 175 -3.51 3.59 -19.40
N ALA A 176 -3.56 2.30 -19.64
CA ALA A 176 -3.15 1.32 -18.64
C ALA A 176 -2.22 0.27 -19.22
N HIS A 177 -1.30 -0.22 -18.38
CA HIS A 177 -0.44 -1.36 -18.64
C HIS A 177 -0.53 -2.34 -17.48
N ASP A 178 -0.84 -3.60 -17.78
CA ASP A 178 -0.88 -4.70 -16.81
C ASP A 178 -0.59 -6.01 -17.54
N ILE A 179 -0.06 -7.00 -16.82
CA ILE A 179 0.12 -8.37 -17.34
C ILE A 179 -1.21 -9.12 -17.50
N ARG A 180 -2.25 -8.66 -16.81
CA ARG A 180 -3.61 -9.20 -16.89
C ARG A 180 -4.56 -8.14 -17.41
N GLU A 181 -5.25 -8.43 -18.50
CA GLU A 181 -6.24 -7.53 -19.07
C GLU A 181 -7.65 -7.89 -18.60
N ASP A 182 -8.30 -6.95 -17.90
CA ASP A 182 -9.74 -7.03 -17.61
C ASP A 182 -10.51 -6.25 -18.68
N LYS A 183 -10.74 -6.89 -19.82
CA LYS A 183 -11.40 -6.29 -20.99
C LYS A 183 -12.76 -5.69 -20.67
N ALA A 184 -13.55 -6.38 -19.85
CA ALA A 184 -14.89 -5.92 -19.49
C ALA A 184 -14.83 -4.64 -18.64
N PHE A 185 -13.90 -4.56 -17.70
CA PHE A 185 -13.67 -3.36 -16.92
C PHE A 185 -13.15 -2.22 -17.78
N CYS A 186 -12.13 -2.46 -18.61
CA CYS A 186 -11.52 -1.45 -19.47
C CYS A 186 -12.54 -0.84 -20.43
N ALA A 187 -13.37 -1.67 -21.08
CA ALA A 187 -14.41 -1.19 -21.98
C ALA A 187 -15.45 -0.31 -21.26
N ARG A 188 -15.90 -0.74 -20.08
CA ARG A 188 -16.89 0.02 -19.29
C ARG A 188 -16.31 1.34 -18.73
N ALA A 189 -15.03 1.34 -18.37
CA ALA A 189 -14.35 2.48 -17.78
C ALA A 189 -13.64 3.38 -18.80
N GLY A 190 -13.74 3.10 -20.10
CA GLY A 190 -13.10 3.89 -21.16
C GLY A 190 -11.56 3.88 -21.06
N ILE A 191 -10.96 2.79 -20.61
CA ILE A 191 -9.52 2.64 -20.45
C ILE A 191 -8.92 2.00 -21.67
N THR A 192 -7.83 2.59 -22.18
CA THR A 192 -7.06 2.01 -23.29
C THR A 192 -5.86 1.24 -22.75
N MET A 193 -5.87 -0.10 -22.96
CA MET A 193 -4.71 -0.93 -22.64
C MET A 193 -3.63 -0.74 -23.70
N VAL A 194 -2.39 -0.52 -23.25
CA VAL A 194 -1.24 -0.23 -24.11
C VAL A 194 0.02 -0.93 -23.64
N GLY A 195 1.00 -1.05 -24.52
CA GLY A 195 2.35 -1.53 -24.17
C GLY A 195 3.11 -0.54 -23.30
N LEU A 196 4.15 -1.05 -22.59
CA LEU A 196 4.95 -0.26 -21.66
C LEU A 196 5.60 0.96 -22.33
N GLU A 197 6.17 0.79 -23.51
CA GLU A 197 6.82 1.91 -24.23
C GLU A 197 5.82 3.02 -24.59
N HIS A 198 4.62 2.62 -25.00
CA HIS A 198 3.57 3.57 -25.37
C HIS A 198 3.07 4.36 -24.15
N ILE A 199 2.83 3.70 -23.00
CA ILE A 199 2.36 4.40 -21.79
C ILE A 199 3.41 5.38 -21.27
N LEU A 200 4.71 5.02 -21.36
CA LEU A 200 5.82 5.90 -20.97
C LEU A 200 5.98 7.11 -21.91
N ALA A 201 5.69 6.94 -23.21
CA ALA A 201 5.82 8.03 -24.20
C ALA A 201 4.65 9.01 -24.15
N GLU A 202 3.43 8.49 -23.92
CA GLU A 202 2.21 9.27 -24.10
C GLU A 202 1.62 9.85 -22.82
N SER A 203 2.01 9.32 -21.63
CA SER A 203 1.45 9.79 -20.37
C SER A 203 1.99 11.15 -19.95
N GLU A 204 1.10 12.06 -19.57
CA GLU A 204 1.44 13.34 -18.95
C GLU A 204 1.52 13.26 -17.44
N VAL A 205 0.85 12.27 -16.86
CA VAL A 205 0.95 11.82 -15.46
C VAL A 205 1.07 10.32 -15.47
N LEU A 206 2.06 9.79 -14.79
CA LEU A 206 2.30 8.36 -14.70
C LEU A 206 2.25 7.92 -13.23
N THR A 207 1.55 6.81 -12.97
CA THR A 207 1.47 6.21 -11.63
C THR A 207 1.67 4.69 -11.71
N ILE A 208 2.32 4.14 -10.69
CA ILE A 208 2.70 2.72 -10.64
C ILE A 208 2.05 2.08 -9.42
N HIS A 209 1.34 0.98 -9.64
CA HIS A 209 0.61 0.22 -8.61
C HIS A 209 0.89 -1.29 -8.72
N LEU A 210 2.15 -1.63 -8.88
CA LEU A 210 2.61 -3.01 -8.91
C LEU A 210 2.93 -3.49 -7.48
N PRO A 211 2.75 -4.79 -7.17
CA PRO A 211 3.32 -5.36 -5.96
C PRO A 211 4.86 -5.29 -6.05
N LEU A 212 5.53 -5.17 -4.91
CA LEU A 212 6.98 -5.29 -4.87
C LEU A 212 7.35 -6.78 -4.73
N ASP A 213 7.88 -7.37 -5.79
CA ASP A 213 8.37 -8.74 -5.83
C ASP A 213 9.59 -8.85 -6.77
N GLN A 214 10.13 -10.05 -6.95
CA GLN A 214 11.30 -10.28 -7.80
C GLN A 214 11.06 -9.89 -9.28
N SER A 215 9.82 -9.96 -9.76
CA SER A 215 9.47 -9.64 -11.16
C SER A 215 9.26 -8.13 -11.38
N THR A 216 8.96 -7.37 -10.35
CA THR A 216 8.56 -5.96 -10.42
C THR A 216 9.59 -4.99 -9.86
N GLY A 217 10.51 -5.44 -8.99
CA GLY A 217 11.56 -4.59 -8.41
C GLY A 217 12.41 -3.92 -9.48
N PHE A 218 12.81 -4.66 -10.51
CA PHE A 218 13.57 -4.16 -11.64
C PHE A 218 12.78 -3.20 -12.54
N PHE A 219 11.47 -3.30 -12.55
CA PHE A 219 10.58 -2.50 -13.39
C PHE A 219 10.57 -1.03 -12.96
N VAL A 220 10.57 -0.75 -11.67
CA VAL A 220 10.58 0.61 -11.12
C VAL A 220 11.87 1.34 -11.49
N ASP A 221 13.01 0.66 -11.43
CA ASP A 221 14.32 1.23 -11.80
C ASP A 221 14.37 1.62 -13.28
N VAL A 222 13.80 0.81 -14.17
CA VAL A 222 13.74 1.11 -15.61
C VAL A 222 12.84 2.32 -15.92
N VAL A 223 11.71 2.44 -15.23
CA VAL A 223 10.79 3.57 -15.43
C VAL A 223 11.40 4.89 -14.94
N VAL A 224 12.06 4.89 -13.78
CA VAL A 224 12.71 6.08 -13.22
C VAL A 224 13.89 6.53 -14.08
N SER A 225 14.64 5.61 -14.68
CA SER A 225 15.81 5.92 -15.50
C SER A 225 15.47 6.49 -16.89
N LYS A 226 14.25 6.34 -17.38
CA LYS A 226 13.79 6.82 -18.69
C LYS A 226 13.14 8.21 -18.67
N GLN A 227 13.05 8.88 -17.53
CA GLN A 227 12.58 10.26 -17.52
C GLN A 227 13.61 11.15 -18.22
N PRO A 228 13.22 11.95 -19.23
CA PRO A 228 14.12 12.93 -19.81
C PRO A 228 14.55 13.94 -18.76
N PRO A 229 15.78 14.43 -18.81
CA PRO A 229 16.19 15.54 -17.95
C PRO A 229 15.25 16.71 -18.17
N GLY A 230 14.66 17.22 -17.07
CA GLY A 230 13.69 18.30 -17.04
C GLY A 230 14.29 19.66 -17.47
#